data_3db43b2c40cb38e84f4bc7f371de54f9
#
_entry.id   3db43b2c40cb38e84f4bc7f371de54f9
#
_cell.length_a   1.000
_cell.length_b   1.000
_cell.length_c   1.000
_cell.angle_alpha   90.00
_cell.angle_beta   90.00
_cell.angle_gamma   90.00
#
_symmetry.space_group_name_H-M   'P 1'
#
loop_
_entity.id
_entity.type
_entity.pdbx_description
1 polymer ?
#
loop_
_entity_poly.entity_id
_entity_poly.type
_entity_poly.pdbx_seq_one_letter_code
_entity_poly.pdbx_strand_id
1 'polypeptide(L)'
;MAKNTYDSKAIEVLSGLDPVRKRPGMYTDTSCPNHLIQEVLDNSVDEAIAGHCSNIKIKIQKDGFISISDDGRGMPIDEHPEHKLSGVELILCKLHAGAKFSGEEYNFSGGLHGVGVSVVNALSETLEVFVKRDSKEYSMKFKNGDKKTDLKPIGDVGLRNTGTTIKFKPNEKYFESNEIRLKELKHLLKAKAVLCPGLTIEFQNDNKKDPKIKWFFEDGLKSYLEEESEGVDLILEESIVSSKDTKTQEVEFVVNWAGMPPKNKLDETYVNLIPTAQGGSHLNGFKAGLLDALKEFCEYRSLLPKGLKLNADDVMNNAIFIVSSKMQNPQFAGQTKERLDSKDHMSFVSSSTKDVLSIWFNKHTEEGERIAELAIISAQARAKASSSVERKKTFKGPSLPGKLSDCNSEDLNKTELFLVEGDSAGGSAKQARERSFQAIMPLRGKILNTWDLESEEIIKSQEIKNLSTAIGVLPGNADISSLRYGKICILADADSDGLHIATLLCALFLRHFKPLVNEGRIFIAMPPLYRIDCGKDVLYALDEKQKDKAVKEFKSKKGKPKINIQRFKGLGEMNPSQLRETVMDPDTRQLVRLSISATDNANAMMDLLLSKKNAPARKEWLEKKGSLVRM
;
A
#
# COMPACT_ATOMS: atom_id res chain seq x y z
N MET A 1 -5.54 38.00 -27.53
CA MET A 1 -5.70 36.71 -26.84
C MET A 1 -5.56 35.61 -27.90
N ALA A 2 -4.43 34.93 -27.95
CA ALA A 2 -4.23 33.78 -28.85
C ALA A 2 -5.14 32.63 -28.36
N LYS A 3 -6.07 32.18 -29.16
CA LYS A 3 -6.83 30.97 -28.95
C LYS A 3 -5.83 29.81 -28.97
N ASN A 4 -5.54 29.22 -27.79
CA ASN A 4 -4.89 27.92 -27.72
C ASN A 4 -5.85 26.88 -28.30
N THR A 5 -5.79 26.67 -29.61
CA THR A 5 -6.49 25.58 -30.27
C THR A 5 -5.70 24.30 -30.01
N TYR A 6 -6.21 23.44 -29.12
CA TYR A 6 -5.74 22.08 -28.99
C TYR A 6 -6.13 21.33 -30.28
N ASP A 7 -5.16 21.13 -31.17
CA ASP A 7 -5.32 20.43 -32.43
C ASP A 7 -4.38 19.22 -32.54
N SER A 8 -4.47 18.46 -33.62
CA SER A 8 -3.64 17.28 -33.84
C SER A 8 -2.14 17.57 -33.85
N LYS A 9 -1.71 18.81 -34.08
CA LYS A 9 -0.31 19.23 -34.04
C LYS A 9 0.28 19.23 -32.63
N ALA A 10 -0.60 19.29 -31.60
CA ALA A 10 -0.20 19.19 -30.20
C ALA A 10 0.06 17.74 -29.75
N ILE A 11 -0.26 16.75 -30.60
CA ILE A 11 -0.04 15.32 -30.32
C ILE A 11 1.41 14.97 -30.67
N GLU A 12 2.22 14.70 -29.66
CA GLU A 12 3.59 14.22 -29.82
C GLU A 12 3.61 12.69 -29.88
N VAL A 13 4.19 12.14 -30.94
CA VAL A 13 4.40 10.70 -31.11
C VAL A 13 5.84 10.38 -30.78
N LEU A 14 6.06 9.57 -29.73
CA LEU A 14 7.38 9.14 -29.30
C LEU A 14 7.78 7.86 -30.04
N SER A 15 9.07 7.74 -30.41
CA SER A 15 9.61 6.57 -31.11
C SER A 15 10.86 6.04 -30.43
N GLY A 16 11.24 4.79 -30.74
CA GLY A 16 12.44 4.15 -30.19
C GLY A 16 12.43 4.07 -28.67
N LEU A 17 13.45 4.61 -28.02
CA LEU A 17 13.61 4.62 -26.54
C LEU A 17 13.10 5.91 -25.88
N ASP A 18 12.56 6.88 -26.63
CA ASP A 18 12.07 8.14 -26.07
C ASP A 18 10.90 7.98 -25.08
N PRO A 19 9.95 7.04 -25.27
CA PRO A 19 8.90 6.78 -24.28
C PRO A 19 9.47 6.44 -22.90
N VAL A 20 10.53 5.62 -22.86
CA VAL A 20 11.20 5.22 -21.62
C VAL A 20 11.87 6.42 -20.95
N ARG A 21 12.60 7.22 -21.72
CA ARG A 21 13.30 8.42 -21.23
C ARG A 21 12.35 9.48 -20.69
N LYS A 22 11.17 9.66 -21.32
CA LYS A 22 10.14 10.62 -20.88
C LYS A 22 9.33 10.16 -19.68
N ARG A 23 9.09 8.87 -19.57
CA ARG A 23 8.23 8.27 -18.52
C ARG A 23 8.89 7.02 -17.92
N PRO A 24 10.07 7.14 -17.29
CA PRO A 24 10.81 5.98 -16.78
C PRO A 24 10.01 5.15 -15.77
N GLY A 25 9.22 5.78 -14.92
CA GLY A 25 8.36 5.09 -13.94
C GLY A 25 7.24 4.20 -14.51
N MET A 26 7.00 4.25 -15.83
CA MET A 26 6.11 3.29 -16.51
C MET A 26 6.81 1.96 -16.82
N TYR A 27 8.15 1.94 -16.82
CA TYR A 27 8.96 0.81 -17.30
C TYR A 27 9.83 0.21 -16.20
N THR A 28 10.15 0.97 -15.16
CA THR A 28 11.06 0.54 -14.09
C THR A 28 10.73 1.27 -12.78
N ASP A 29 11.19 0.71 -11.66
CA ASP A 29 11.25 1.45 -10.39
C ASP A 29 12.35 2.51 -10.49
N THR A 30 11.99 3.77 -10.24
CA THR A 30 12.89 4.92 -10.28
C THR A 30 13.44 5.32 -8.93
N SER A 31 13.11 4.60 -7.86
CA SER A 31 13.62 4.90 -6.52
C SER A 31 15.14 4.68 -6.40
N CYS A 32 15.66 3.66 -7.07
CA CYS A 32 17.09 3.35 -7.16
C CYS A 32 17.39 2.43 -8.37
N PRO A 33 18.67 2.25 -8.77
CA PRO A 33 19.01 1.46 -9.95
C PRO A 33 18.88 -0.07 -9.83
N ASN A 34 18.46 -0.60 -8.68
CA ASN A 34 18.39 -2.05 -8.44
C ASN A 34 17.57 -2.80 -9.50
N HIS A 35 16.46 -2.21 -9.96
CA HIS A 35 15.62 -2.85 -10.96
C HIS A 35 16.31 -2.99 -12.34
N LEU A 36 17.21 -2.06 -12.70
CA LEU A 36 18.01 -2.22 -13.92
C LEU A 36 18.96 -3.43 -13.84
N ILE A 37 19.54 -3.67 -12.65
CA ILE A 37 20.37 -4.87 -12.39
C ILE A 37 19.52 -6.12 -12.55
N GLN A 38 18.32 -6.12 -11.99
CA GLN A 38 17.38 -7.22 -12.06
C GLN A 38 17.00 -7.55 -13.50
N GLU A 39 16.70 -6.58 -14.35
CA GLU A 39 16.31 -6.80 -15.75
C GLU A 39 17.43 -7.45 -16.58
N VAL A 40 18.69 -7.08 -16.33
CA VAL A 40 19.84 -7.75 -16.99
C VAL A 40 20.04 -9.15 -16.43
N LEU A 41 19.97 -9.30 -15.10
CA LEU A 41 20.09 -10.58 -14.40
C LEU A 41 19.03 -11.58 -14.87
N ASP A 42 17.78 -11.14 -15.00
CA ASP A 42 16.65 -12.00 -15.42
C ASP A 42 16.88 -12.60 -16.80
N ASN A 43 17.56 -11.90 -17.71
CA ASN A 43 17.91 -12.48 -19.02
C ASN A 43 18.98 -13.59 -18.90
N SER A 44 19.97 -13.40 -18.03
CA SER A 44 20.98 -14.44 -17.76
C SER A 44 20.37 -15.65 -17.03
N VAL A 45 19.41 -15.41 -16.14
CA VAL A 45 18.66 -16.46 -15.44
C VAL A 45 17.73 -17.21 -16.39
N ASP A 46 17.10 -16.54 -17.37
CA ASP A 46 16.30 -17.22 -18.39
C ASP A 46 17.14 -18.21 -19.23
N GLU A 47 18.42 -17.88 -19.52
CA GLU A 47 19.35 -18.84 -20.12
C GLU A 47 19.64 -20.05 -19.21
N ALA A 48 19.68 -19.82 -17.87
CA ALA A 48 19.85 -20.92 -16.91
C ALA A 48 18.61 -21.81 -16.82
N ILE A 49 17.40 -21.22 -16.82
CA ILE A 49 16.14 -21.98 -16.86
C ILE A 49 16.06 -22.83 -18.15
N ALA A 50 16.54 -22.29 -19.26
CA ALA A 50 16.60 -23.02 -20.53
C ALA A 50 17.72 -24.08 -20.57
N GLY A 51 18.51 -24.21 -19.51
CA GLY A 51 19.59 -25.21 -19.40
C GLY A 51 20.90 -24.84 -20.14
N HIS A 52 21.07 -23.58 -20.52
CA HIS A 52 22.21 -23.10 -21.30
C HIS A 52 23.23 -22.29 -20.48
N CYS A 53 22.92 -21.91 -19.23
CA CYS A 53 23.82 -21.16 -18.37
C CYS A 53 23.98 -21.85 -17.03
N SER A 54 25.19 -21.88 -16.50
CA SER A 54 25.54 -22.45 -15.20
C SER A 54 26.26 -21.47 -14.26
N ASN A 55 26.75 -20.34 -14.81
CA ASN A 55 27.47 -19.34 -14.02
C ASN A 55 27.09 -17.92 -14.42
N ILE A 56 26.68 -17.13 -13.41
CA ILE A 56 26.41 -15.70 -13.56
C ILE A 56 27.35 -14.93 -12.63
N LYS A 57 28.00 -13.87 -13.15
CA LYS A 57 28.90 -13.01 -12.39
C LYS A 57 28.41 -11.59 -12.39
N ILE A 58 28.23 -11.01 -11.21
CA ILE A 58 27.79 -9.63 -11.02
C ILE A 58 28.92 -8.85 -10.34
N LYS A 59 29.30 -7.72 -10.94
CA LYS A 59 30.35 -6.87 -10.39
C LYS A 59 29.93 -5.40 -10.39
N ILE A 60 30.02 -4.76 -9.22
CA ILE A 60 29.87 -3.31 -9.06
C ILE A 60 31.28 -2.71 -9.00
N GLN A 61 31.62 -1.86 -9.97
CA GLN A 61 32.95 -1.25 -10.10
C GLN A 61 33.01 0.10 -9.39
N LYS A 62 34.23 0.56 -9.04
CA LYS A 62 34.45 1.83 -8.32
C LYS A 62 34.02 3.06 -9.11
N ASP A 63 34.03 3.00 -10.43
CA ASP A 63 33.64 4.06 -11.36
C ASP A 63 32.12 4.13 -11.61
N GLY A 64 31.35 3.34 -10.86
CA GLY A 64 29.88 3.30 -10.94
C GLY A 64 29.34 2.38 -12.05
N PHE A 65 30.21 1.67 -12.77
CA PHE A 65 29.75 0.65 -13.70
C PHE A 65 29.31 -0.62 -12.97
N ILE A 66 28.26 -1.22 -13.51
CA ILE A 66 27.73 -2.52 -13.11
C ILE A 66 27.93 -3.47 -14.29
N SER A 67 28.50 -4.63 -14.02
CA SER A 67 28.75 -5.67 -15.04
C SER A 67 28.06 -6.95 -14.63
N ILE A 68 27.28 -7.52 -15.53
CA ILE A 68 26.61 -8.82 -15.37
C ILE A 68 27.06 -9.68 -16.57
N SER A 69 27.59 -10.86 -16.26
CA SER A 69 28.14 -11.79 -17.24
C SER A 69 27.61 -13.19 -16.99
N ASP A 70 27.17 -13.86 -18.04
CA ASP A 70 26.73 -15.25 -18.05
C ASP A 70 27.59 -16.11 -18.98
N ASP A 71 27.48 -17.42 -18.82
CA ASP A 71 28.06 -18.42 -19.70
C ASP A 71 27.02 -19.10 -20.63
N GLY A 72 25.92 -18.38 -20.92
CA GLY A 72 24.85 -18.84 -21.79
C GLY A 72 25.23 -18.92 -23.27
N ARG A 73 24.22 -19.04 -24.15
CA ARG A 73 24.44 -19.16 -25.62
C ARG A 73 25.02 -17.90 -26.28
N GLY A 74 24.95 -16.76 -25.60
CA GLY A 74 25.25 -15.44 -26.15
C GLY A 74 24.09 -14.87 -26.97
N MET A 75 23.89 -13.55 -26.92
CA MET A 75 22.86 -12.86 -27.72
C MET A 75 23.05 -13.14 -29.22
N PRO A 76 21.96 -13.17 -30.04
CA PRO A 76 22.04 -13.30 -31.49
C PRO A 76 22.87 -12.16 -32.11
N ILE A 77 23.88 -12.50 -32.90
CA ILE A 77 24.79 -11.54 -33.55
C ILE A 77 24.44 -11.32 -35.02
N ASP A 78 23.67 -12.23 -35.63
CA ASP A 78 23.22 -12.20 -37.01
C ASP A 78 22.26 -11.04 -37.29
N GLU A 79 22.16 -10.66 -38.55
CA GLU A 79 21.28 -9.61 -39.03
C GLU A 79 19.84 -10.13 -39.15
N HIS A 80 18.88 -9.43 -38.51
CA HIS A 80 17.47 -9.78 -38.62
C HIS A 80 16.95 -9.55 -40.05
N PRO A 81 16.26 -10.52 -40.66
CA PRO A 81 15.89 -10.48 -42.07
C PRO A 81 15.09 -9.23 -42.47
N GLU A 82 14.15 -8.80 -41.63
CA GLU A 82 13.26 -7.68 -41.94
C GLU A 82 13.83 -6.32 -41.48
N HIS A 83 14.44 -6.27 -40.30
CA HIS A 83 14.86 -4.99 -39.68
C HIS A 83 16.27 -4.56 -40.11
N LYS A 84 17.06 -5.43 -40.73
CA LYS A 84 18.44 -5.13 -41.17
C LYS A 84 19.34 -4.61 -40.05
N LEU A 85 19.13 -5.09 -38.83
CA LEU A 85 19.89 -4.79 -37.63
C LEU A 85 20.40 -6.09 -37.01
N SER A 86 21.55 -6.06 -36.33
CA SER A 86 22.00 -7.22 -35.56
C SER A 86 21.02 -7.53 -34.44
N GLY A 87 20.89 -8.81 -34.06
CA GLY A 87 20.04 -9.20 -32.93
C GLY A 87 20.35 -8.43 -31.66
N VAL A 88 21.63 -8.17 -31.36
CA VAL A 88 22.10 -7.35 -30.24
C VAL A 88 21.52 -5.93 -30.31
N GLU A 89 21.63 -5.27 -31.48
CA GLU A 89 21.10 -3.91 -31.65
C GLU A 89 19.58 -3.87 -31.54
N LEU A 90 18.91 -4.86 -32.09
CA LEU A 90 17.46 -4.96 -32.07
C LEU A 90 16.97 -5.07 -30.63
N ILE A 91 17.55 -5.97 -29.83
CA ILE A 91 17.18 -6.19 -28.42
C ILE A 91 17.43 -4.95 -27.53
N LEU A 92 18.52 -4.21 -27.80
CA LEU A 92 18.91 -3.06 -26.98
C LEU A 92 18.27 -1.73 -27.41
N CYS A 93 17.80 -1.59 -28.66
CA CYS A 93 17.30 -0.33 -29.22
C CYS A 93 15.80 -0.33 -29.50
N LYS A 94 15.15 -1.49 -29.55
CA LYS A 94 13.72 -1.59 -29.86
C LYS A 94 12.95 -2.11 -28.66
N LEU A 95 11.85 -1.44 -28.34
CA LEU A 95 10.88 -1.96 -27.39
C LEU A 95 10.10 -3.10 -28.04
N HIS A 96 9.70 -4.08 -27.22
CA HIS A 96 8.94 -5.25 -27.66
C HIS A 96 9.68 -6.10 -28.72
N ALA A 97 11.00 -6.21 -28.57
CA ALA A 97 11.86 -7.07 -29.36
C ALA A 97 12.45 -8.19 -28.49
N GLY A 98 12.29 -9.46 -28.89
CA GLY A 98 12.85 -10.59 -28.15
C GLY A 98 12.36 -11.94 -28.68
N ALA A 99 13.14 -12.99 -28.48
CA ALA A 99 12.83 -14.36 -28.89
C ALA A 99 11.86 -15.09 -27.93
N LYS A 100 11.42 -14.44 -26.87
CA LYS A 100 10.56 -15.04 -25.83
C LYS A 100 9.06 -14.97 -26.16
N PHE A 101 8.68 -14.30 -27.24
CA PHE A 101 7.27 -14.18 -27.66
C PHE A 101 6.72 -15.45 -28.35
N SER A 102 7.56 -16.24 -29.04
CA SER A 102 7.14 -17.43 -29.76
C SER A 102 6.95 -18.66 -28.86
N GLY A 103 7.55 -18.69 -27.66
CA GLY A 103 7.54 -19.84 -26.77
C GLY A 103 8.35 -21.06 -27.24
N GLU A 104 8.98 -20.98 -28.40
CA GLU A 104 9.75 -22.10 -28.98
C GLU A 104 11.12 -22.28 -28.32
N GLU A 105 11.79 -21.19 -27.98
CA GLU A 105 13.14 -21.18 -27.42
C GLU A 105 13.18 -21.23 -25.88
N TYR A 106 12.11 -20.79 -25.23
CA TYR A 106 12.00 -20.73 -23.75
C TYR A 106 10.64 -21.24 -23.31
N ASN A 107 10.61 -22.38 -22.62
CA ASN A 107 9.39 -22.93 -22.08
C ASN A 107 8.82 -22.06 -20.93
N PHE A 108 9.71 -21.58 -20.07
CA PHE A 108 9.42 -20.63 -19.01
C PHE A 108 10.42 -19.48 -19.08
N SER A 109 9.96 -18.24 -18.91
CA SER A 109 10.85 -17.08 -18.85
C SER A 109 10.29 -16.00 -17.93
N GLY A 110 11.18 -15.23 -17.31
CA GLY A 110 10.84 -14.04 -16.55
C GLY A 110 10.65 -12.81 -17.44
N GLY A 111 11.37 -12.73 -18.54
CA GLY A 111 11.33 -11.63 -19.51
C GLY A 111 10.20 -11.76 -20.51
N LEU A 112 9.01 -11.23 -20.21
CA LEU A 112 7.80 -11.42 -21.03
C LEU A 112 7.51 -10.32 -22.04
N HIS A 113 7.96 -9.08 -21.78
CA HIS A 113 7.51 -7.91 -22.53
C HIS A 113 8.50 -7.45 -23.61
N GLY A 114 9.71 -8.05 -23.66
CA GLY A 114 10.75 -7.67 -24.61
C GLY A 114 11.23 -6.22 -24.47
N VAL A 115 11.20 -5.68 -23.22
CA VAL A 115 11.56 -4.28 -22.94
C VAL A 115 12.70 -4.12 -21.93
N GLY A 116 12.99 -5.13 -21.10
CA GLY A 116 13.88 -5.00 -19.95
C GLY A 116 15.25 -4.41 -20.29
N VAL A 117 16.00 -5.05 -21.19
CA VAL A 117 17.36 -4.59 -21.52
C VAL A 117 17.36 -3.30 -22.33
N SER A 118 16.35 -3.05 -23.16
CA SER A 118 16.20 -1.78 -23.87
C SER A 118 15.90 -0.63 -22.90
N VAL A 119 15.18 -0.89 -21.80
CA VAL A 119 14.99 0.05 -20.69
C VAL A 119 16.32 0.33 -19.98
N VAL A 120 17.12 -0.70 -19.69
CA VAL A 120 18.46 -0.52 -19.12
C VAL A 120 19.32 0.36 -20.01
N ASN A 121 19.31 0.13 -21.32
CA ASN A 121 20.05 0.96 -22.29
C ASN A 121 19.55 2.41 -22.29
N ALA A 122 18.23 2.62 -22.34
CA ALA A 122 17.62 3.95 -22.37
C ALA A 122 17.96 4.82 -21.13
N LEU A 123 18.06 4.17 -19.95
CA LEU A 123 18.28 4.83 -18.66
C LEU A 123 19.72 4.79 -18.18
N SER A 124 20.66 4.31 -19.03
CA SER A 124 22.09 4.32 -18.74
C SER A 124 22.80 5.49 -19.41
N GLU A 125 23.79 6.07 -18.71
CA GLU A 125 24.73 7.02 -19.28
C GLU A 125 25.56 6.35 -20.38
N THR A 126 26.07 5.15 -20.09
CA THR A 126 26.85 4.32 -21.01
C THR A 126 26.47 2.87 -20.81
N LEU A 127 26.32 2.13 -21.92
CA LEU A 127 26.16 0.70 -21.91
C LEU A 127 27.09 0.08 -22.93
N GLU A 128 27.81 -0.98 -22.54
CA GLU A 128 28.67 -1.80 -23.36
C GLU A 128 28.19 -3.25 -23.31
N VAL A 129 28.02 -3.88 -24.45
CA VAL A 129 27.69 -5.30 -24.53
C VAL A 129 28.84 -6.04 -25.17
N PHE A 130 29.16 -7.20 -24.59
CA PHE A 130 30.13 -8.15 -25.12
C PHE A 130 29.41 -9.49 -25.31
N VAL A 131 29.53 -10.08 -26.47
CA VAL A 131 28.90 -11.35 -26.79
C VAL A 131 29.95 -12.31 -27.29
N LYS A 132 30.08 -13.47 -26.65
CA LYS A 132 30.90 -14.59 -27.05
C LYS A 132 30.02 -15.61 -27.76
N ARG A 133 30.22 -15.74 -29.07
CA ARG A 133 29.44 -16.66 -29.90
C ARG A 133 30.24 -17.00 -31.17
N ASP A 134 30.08 -18.21 -31.67
CA ASP A 134 30.70 -18.68 -32.91
C ASP A 134 32.23 -18.48 -32.94
N SER A 135 32.89 -18.83 -31.82
CA SER A 135 34.35 -18.72 -31.62
C SER A 135 34.91 -17.30 -31.66
N LYS A 136 34.06 -16.27 -31.56
CA LYS A 136 34.47 -14.86 -31.54
C LYS A 136 33.82 -14.12 -30.40
N GLU A 137 34.51 -13.08 -29.94
CA GLU A 137 33.95 -12.10 -29.02
C GLU A 137 33.62 -10.83 -29.79
N TYR A 138 32.37 -10.35 -29.64
CA TYR A 138 31.85 -9.15 -30.28
C TYR A 138 31.59 -8.07 -29.23
N SER A 139 31.69 -6.80 -29.62
CA SER A 139 31.39 -5.68 -28.76
C SER A 139 30.59 -4.62 -29.49
N MET A 140 29.69 -3.98 -28.75
CA MET A 140 28.87 -2.85 -29.16
C MET A 140 28.69 -1.87 -28.00
N LYS A 141 28.70 -0.55 -28.29
CA LYS A 141 28.61 0.50 -27.26
C LYS A 141 27.46 1.46 -27.53
N PHE A 142 26.86 1.90 -26.44
CA PHE A 142 25.75 2.86 -26.43
C PHE A 142 26.03 4.00 -25.44
N LYS A 143 25.48 5.18 -25.72
CA LYS A 143 25.54 6.33 -24.83
C LYS A 143 24.17 6.98 -24.76
N ASN A 144 23.60 7.11 -23.56
CA ASN A 144 22.24 7.58 -23.34
C ASN A 144 21.18 6.84 -24.18
N GLY A 145 21.38 5.53 -24.39
CA GLY A 145 20.50 4.69 -25.19
C GLY A 145 20.75 4.72 -26.70
N ASP A 146 21.62 5.61 -27.20
CA ASP A 146 21.91 5.72 -28.63
C ASP A 146 23.15 4.92 -29.00
N LYS A 147 23.09 4.22 -30.13
CA LYS A 147 24.22 3.46 -30.70
C LYS A 147 25.41 4.37 -30.95
N LYS A 148 26.61 3.98 -30.47
CA LYS A 148 27.88 4.67 -30.74
C LYS A 148 28.83 3.88 -31.64
N THR A 149 28.77 2.56 -31.55
CA THR A 149 29.58 1.68 -32.44
C THR A 149 28.70 0.60 -33.03
N ASP A 150 29.02 0.13 -34.20
CA ASP A 150 28.45 -1.11 -34.75
C ASP A 150 28.97 -2.31 -33.99
N LEU A 151 28.23 -3.43 -34.05
CA LEU A 151 28.67 -4.72 -33.53
C LEU A 151 29.89 -5.19 -34.30
N LYS A 152 31.04 -5.34 -33.63
CA LYS A 152 32.31 -5.74 -34.28
C LYS A 152 32.98 -6.85 -33.49
N PRO A 153 33.61 -7.81 -34.14
CA PRO A 153 34.47 -8.78 -33.48
C PRO A 153 35.72 -8.06 -32.91
N ILE A 154 36.05 -8.39 -31.66
CA ILE A 154 37.18 -7.83 -30.92
C ILE A 154 38.25 -8.85 -30.57
N GLY A 155 37.96 -10.14 -30.71
CA GLY A 155 38.88 -11.21 -30.41
C GLY A 155 38.32 -12.58 -30.76
N ASP A 156 39.19 -13.59 -30.73
CA ASP A 156 38.78 -14.99 -30.87
C ASP A 156 38.68 -15.65 -29.50
N VAL A 157 37.70 -16.53 -29.34
CA VAL A 157 37.47 -17.31 -28.12
C VAL A 157 37.32 -18.79 -28.46
N GLY A 158 37.47 -19.66 -27.46
CA GLY A 158 37.25 -21.10 -27.70
C GLY A 158 35.79 -21.39 -28.06
N LEU A 159 35.55 -22.38 -28.91
CA LEU A 159 34.20 -22.76 -29.40
C LEU A 159 33.17 -22.97 -28.29
N ARG A 160 33.59 -23.46 -27.11
CA ARG A 160 32.72 -23.69 -25.94
C ARG A 160 32.65 -22.48 -25.00
N ASN A 161 33.38 -21.41 -25.26
CA ASN A 161 33.37 -20.20 -24.45
C ASN A 161 32.34 -19.23 -25.03
N THR A 162 31.07 -19.44 -24.63
CA THR A 162 29.93 -18.62 -25.04
C THR A 162 29.44 -17.77 -23.86
N GLY A 163 28.56 -16.81 -24.14
CA GLY A 163 27.92 -16.01 -23.09
C GLY A 163 27.73 -14.54 -23.46
N THR A 164 27.05 -13.84 -22.61
CA THR A 164 26.80 -12.39 -22.73
C THR A 164 27.34 -11.65 -21.52
N THR A 165 27.96 -10.49 -21.76
CA THR A 165 28.30 -9.55 -20.70
C THR A 165 27.70 -8.19 -21.01
N ILE A 166 26.86 -7.68 -20.12
CA ILE A 166 26.33 -6.31 -20.17
C ILE A 166 26.99 -5.51 -19.07
N LYS A 167 27.68 -4.44 -19.46
CA LYS A 167 28.33 -3.48 -18.58
C LYS A 167 27.65 -2.12 -18.77
N PHE A 168 27.05 -1.56 -17.73
CA PHE A 168 26.31 -0.32 -17.83
C PHE A 168 26.54 0.59 -16.62
N LYS A 169 26.36 1.89 -16.84
CA LYS A 169 26.37 2.89 -15.78
C LYS A 169 25.02 3.59 -15.79
N PRO A 170 24.19 3.45 -14.72
CA PRO A 170 22.92 4.14 -14.60
C PRO A 170 23.09 5.66 -14.75
N ASN A 171 22.14 6.32 -15.41
CA ASN A 171 22.14 7.77 -15.53
C ASN A 171 21.35 8.37 -14.36
N GLU A 172 22.06 9.10 -13.50
CA GLU A 172 21.56 9.67 -12.24
C GLU A 172 20.27 10.48 -12.37
N LYS A 173 20.06 11.13 -13.52
CA LYS A 173 18.89 11.99 -13.73
C LYS A 173 17.54 11.26 -13.72
N TYR A 174 17.54 9.93 -13.79
CA TYR A 174 16.31 9.13 -13.85
C TYR A 174 15.91 8.50 -12.51
N PHE A 175 16.77 8.58 -11.50
CA PHE A 175 16.57 7.93 -10.21
C PHE A 175 16.54 8.94 -9.07
N GLU A 176 15.70 8.67 -8.06
CA GLU A 176 15.63 9.47 -6.83
C GLU A 176 16.92 9.31 -6.00
N SER A 177 17.50 8.13 -6.00
CA SER A 177 18.79 7.81 -5.38
C SER A 177 19.65 6.99 -6.34
N ASN A 178 20.94 7.32 -6.44
CA ASN A 178 21.92 6.57 -7.23
C ASN A 178 22.58 5.43 -6.44
N GLU A 179 22.23 5.28 -5.17
CA GLU A 179 22.78 4.24 -4.32
C GLU A 179 22.10 2.89 -4.60
N ILE A 180 22.90 1.87 -4.84
CA ILE A 180 22.44 0.48 -4.95
C ILE A 180 22.13 -0.04 -3.55
N ARG A 181 20.90 -0.49 -3.33
CA ARG A 181 20.45 -1.13 -2.09
C ARG A 181 21.03 -2.55 -2.02
N LEU A 182 22.25 -2.65 -1.48
CA LEU A 182 23.03 -3.88 -1.49
C LEU A 182 22.37 -5.05 -0.75
N LYS A 183 21.60 -4.77 0.32
CA LYS A 183 20.88 -5.81 1.07
C LYS A 183 19.83 -6.48 0.18
N GLU A 184 19.02 -5.67 -0.48
CA GLU A 184 17.96 -6.14 -1.40
C GLU A 184 18.57 -6.87 -2.60
N LEU A 185 19.67 -6.32 -3.17
CA LEU A 185 20.37 -6.97 -4.29
C LEU A 185 20.94 -8.34 -3.87
N LYS A 186 21.64 -8.45 -2.75
CA LYS A 186 22.22 -9.72 -2.27
C LYS A 186 21.12 -10.76 -2.02
N HIS A 187 20.00 -10.35 -1.45
CA HIS A 187 18.83 -11.21 -1.24
C HIS A 187 18.27 -11.73 -2.58
N LEU A 188 18.07 -10.84 -3.55
CA LEU A 188 17.63 -11.22 -4.90
C LEU A 188 18.58 -12.23 -5.56
N LEU A 189 19.90 -11.99 -5.49
CA LEU A 189 20.92 -12.88 -6.07
C LEU A 189 20.91 -14.26 -5.42
N LYS A 190 20.81 -14.31 -4.09
CA LYS A 190 20.69 -15.55 -3.33
C LYS A 190 19.43 -16.32 -3.72
N ALA A 191 18.28 -15.63 -3.78
CA ALA A 191 17.01 -16.24 -4.18
C ALA A 191 17.07 -16.83 -5.59
N LYS A 192 17.68 -16.13 -6.57
CA LYS A 192 17.85 -16.66 -7.93
C LYS A 192 18.70 -17.93 -7.97
N ALA A 193 19.78 -18.00 -7.17
CA ALA A 193 20.60 -19.21 -7.07
C ALA A 193 19.84 -20.38 -6.45
N VAL A 194 19.01 -20.13 -5.42
CA VAL A 194 18.16 -21.12 -4.78
C VAL A 194 17.09 -21.68 -5.72
N LEU A 195 16.41 -20.76 -6.45
CA LEU A 195 15.29 -21.09 -7.34
C LEU A 195 15.74 -21.77 -8.67
N CYS A 196 17.04 -21.78 -8.93
CA CYS A 196 17.63 -22.43 -10.11
C CYS A 196 18.75 -23.40 -9.66
N PRO A 197 18.40 -24.61 -9.17
CA PRO A 197 19.40 -25.58 -8.72
C PRO A 197 20.51 -25.83 -9.75
N GLY A 198 21.75 -25.86 -9.30
CA GLY A 198 22.93 -26.01 -10.17
C GLY A 198 23.46 -24.70 -10.77
N LEU A 199 22.75 -23.57 -10.61
CA LEU A 199 23.24 -22.25 -11.02
C LEU A 199 24.19 -21.68 -9.95
N THR A 200 25.38 -21.28 -10.39
CA THR A 200 26.32 -20.51 -9.56
C THR A 200 26.14 -19.01 -9.80
N ILE A 201 25.92 -18.24 -8.75
CA ILE A 201 25.91 -16.76 -8.80
C ILE A 201 27.06 -16.20 -7.98
N GLU A 202 27.93 -15.42 -8.63
CA GLU A 202 29.07 -14.76 -8.00
C GLU A 202 28.83 -13.25 -7.92
N PHE A 203 29.01 -12.65 -6.76
CA PHE A 203 28.86 -11.21 -6.56
C PHE A 203 30.13 -10.58 -6.00
N GLN A 204 30.57 -9.47 -6.58
CA GLN A 204 31.69 -8.67 -6.14
C GLN A 204 31.36 -7.17 -6.14
N ASN A 205 31.71 -6.49 -5.06
CA ASN A 205 31.58 -5.04 -4.96
C ASN A 205 32.95 -4.40 -4.70
N ASP A 206 33.51 -3.73 -5.70
CA ASP A 206 34.82 -3.10 -5.62
C ASP A 206 34.81 -1.82 -4.75
N ASN A 207 33.62 -1.22 -4.46
CA ASN A 207 33.48 -0.03 -3.64
C ASN A 207 33.65 -0.31 -2.14
N LYS A 208 33.41 -1.56 -1.73
CA LYS A 208 33.59 -2.04 -0.35
C LYS A 208 34.65 -3.12 -0.35
N LYS A 209 35.41 -3.22 0.75
CA LYS A 209 36.31 -4.35 0.99
C LYS A 209 35.54 -5.62 1.38
N ASP A 210 34.34 -5.81 0.81
CA ASP A 210 33.55 -7.00 1.05
C ASP A 210 34.20 -8.20 0.32
N PRO A 211 34.23 -9.38 0.92
CA PRO A 211 34.69 -10.57 0.22
C PRO A 211 33.78 -10.87 -0.96
N LYS A 212 34.33 -11.50 -2.00
CA LYS A 212 33.53 -12.05 -3.09
C LYS A 212 32.57 -13.10 -2.50
N ILE A 213 31.29 -12.99 -2.84
CA ILE A 213 30.25 -13.90 -2.39
C ILE A 213 29.91 -14.84 -3.55
N LYS A 214 29.75 -16.13 -3.24
CA LYS A 214 29.32 -17.15 -4.17
C LYS A 214 28.15 -17.91 -3.58
N TRP A 215 27.04 -18.00 -4.33
CA TRP A 215 25.90 -18.82 -3.99
C TRP A 215 25.77 -19.96 -4.98
N PHE A 216 25.53 -21.15 -4.45
CA PHE A 216 25.28 -22.39 -5.18
C PHE A 216 24.49 -23.33 -4.28
N PHE A 217 23.35 -23.80 -4.76
CA PHE A 217 22.47 -24.69 -4.02
C PHE A 217 22.15 -25.92 -4.87
N GLU A 218 22.33 -27.09 -4.30
CA GLU A 218 21.97 -28.36 -4.92
C GLU A 218 20.52 -28.73 -4.59
N ASP A 219 20.10 -28.55 -3.32
CA ASP A 219 18.80 -28.93 -2.80
C ASP A 219 17.78 -27.77 -2.80
N GLY A 220 18.09 -26.68 -3.46
CA GLY A 220 17.18 -25.58 -3.75
C GLY A 220 16.48 -24.99 -2.52
N LEU A 221 15.14 -25.05 -2.49
CA LEU A 221 14.30 -24.37 -1.51
C LEU A 221 14.48 -24.89 -0.08
N LYS A 222 14.77 -26.20 0.11
CA LYS A 222 14.91 -26.80 1.46
C LYS A 222 16.05 -26.16 2.23
N SER A 223 17.25 -26.20 1.65
CA SER A 223 18.46 -25.64 2.29
C SER A 223 18.32 -24.14 2.56
N TYR A 224 17.63 -23.41 1.68
CA TYR A 224 17.41 -21.98 1.86
C TYR A 224 16.46 -21.69 3.03
N LEU A 225 15.33 -22.42 3.14
CA LEU A 225 14.43 -22.26 4.27
C LEU A 225 15.12 -22.59 5.58
N GLU A 226 15.91 -23.67 5.63
CA GLU A 226 16.68 -24.07 6.82
C GLU A 226 17.68 -22.98 7.24
N GLU A 227 18.42 -22.40 6.29
CA GLU A 227 19.37 -21.31 6.55
C GLU A 227 18.69 -20.03 7.06
N GLU A 228 17.61 -19.59 6.39
CA GLU A 228 16.89 -18.37 6.79
C GLU A 228 16.04 -18.54 8.06
N SER A 229 15.78 -19.79 8.47
CA SER A 229 15.06 -20.13 9.71
C SER A 229 15.99 -20.45 10.87
N GLU A 230 17.30 -20.21 10.75
CA GLU A 230 18.25 -20.46 11.82
C GLU A 230 17.86 -19.69 13.09
N GLY A 231 17.73 -20.41 14.22
CA GLY A 231 17.29 -19.86 15.50
C GLY A 231 15.76 -19.70 15.67
N VAL A 232 14.96 -20.16 14.71
CA VAL A 232 13.50 -20.26 14.84
C VAL A 232 13.15 -21.66 15.37
N ASP A 233 12.27 -21.72 16.38
CA ASP A 233 11.73 -22.97 16.91
C ASP A 233 10.72 -23.56 15.92
N LEU A 234 11.16 -24.46 15.06
CA LEU A 234 10.35 -25.10 14.03
C LEU A 234 9.61 -26.32 14.60
N ILE A 235 8.35 -26.49 14.18
CA ILE A 235 7.49 -27.62 14.59
C ILE A 235 7.95 -28.92 13.96
N LEU A 236 8.35 -28.88 12.69
CA LEU A 236 8.78 -30.06 11.95
C LEU A 236 10.31 -30.12 11.94
N GLU A 237 10.85 -31.30 12.26
CA GLU A 237 12.30 -31.57 12.13
C GLU A 237 12.74 -31.42 10.67
N GLU A 238 11.94 -31.94 9.75
CA GLU A 238 12.14 -31.76 8.31
C GLU A 238 10.98 -30.97 7.69
N SER A 239 11.33 -29.93 6.95
CA SER A 239 10.33 -29.11 6.21
C SER A 239 9.68 -29.93 5.10
N ILE A 240 8.38 -29.68 4.86
CA ILE A 240 7.64 -30.35 3.77
C ILE A 240 8.07 -29.70 2.45
N VAL A 241 8.62 -30.50 1.55
CA VAL A 241 9.01 -30.07 0.20
C VAL A 241 8.16 -30.81 -0.82
N SER A 242 7.73 -30.11 -1.84
CA SER A 242 7.01 -30.70 -2.96
C SER A 242 7.30 -29.98 -4.25
N SER A 243 7.38 -30.75 -5.32
CA SER A 243 7.44 -30.27 -6.68
C SER A 243 6.41 -31.02 -7.51
N LYS A 244 5.62 -30.31 -8.31
CA LYS A 244 4.69 -30.88 -9.29
C LYS A 244 4.77 -30.09 -10.58
N ASP A 245 4.99 -30.79 -11.67
CA ASP A 245 5.15 -30.24 -13.00
C ASP A 245 4.14 -30.80 -14.00
N THR A 246 3.86 -30.01 -14.99
CA THR A 246 3.15 -30.35 -16.22
C THR A 246 3.91 -29.73 -17.40
N LYS A 247 3.47 -30.00 -18.63
CA LYS A 247 4.10 -29.40 -19.81
C LYS A 247 4.10 -27.85 -19.81
N THR A 248 3.15 -27.24 -19.13
CA THR A 248 2.90 -25.78 -19.19
C THR A 248 3.00 -25.06 -17.85
N GLN A 249 3.02 -25.80 -16.74
CA GLN A 249 3.00 -25.24 -15.38
C GLN A 249 3.82 -26.12 -14.44
N GLU A 250 4.52 -25.47 -13.51
CA GLU A 250 5.27 -26.11 -12.44
C GLU A 250 5.00 -25.35 -11.15
N VAL A 251 4.89 -26.06 -10.04
CA VAL A 251 4.90 -25.48 -8.70
C VAL A 251 5.81 -26.29 -7.80
N GLU A 252 6.70 -25.60 -7.14
CA GLU A 252 7.56 -26.12 -6.10
C GLU A 252 7.33 -25.28 -4.82
N PHE A 253 7.23 -25.94 -3.68
CA PHE A 253 7.13 -25.24 -2.41
C PHE A 253 7.88 -25.98 -1.30
N VAL A 254 8.29 -25.21 -0.32
CA VAL A 254 8.74 -25.68 0.97
C VAL A 254 7.97 -24.97 2.07
N VAL A 255 7.53 -25.71 3.08
CA VAL A 255 6.76 -25.17 4.20
C VAL A 255 7.12 -25.84 5.51
N ASN A 256 7.17 -25.04 6.57
CA ASN A 256 7.28 -25.46 7.97
C ASN A 256 6.46 -24.47 8.83
N TRP A 257 6.33 -24.74 10.11
CA TRP A 257 5.62 -23.87 11.05
C TRP A 257 6.53 -23.56 12.24
N ALA A 258 6.49 -22.33 12.72
CA ALA A 258 7.12 -21.93 13.96
C ALA A 258 6.17 -22.14 15.15
N GLY A 259 6.67 -22.54 16.31
CA GLY A 259 5.89 -22.68 17.54
C GLY A 259 5.23 -21.36 17.98
N MET A 260 5.89 -20.23 17.69
CA MET A 260 5.32 -18.88 17.85
C MET A 260 5.53 -18.08 16.56
N PRO A 261 4.64 -17.10 16.24
CA PRO A 261 4.80 -16.27 15.06
C PRO A 261 6.18 -15.59 15.05
N PRO A 262 7.03 -15.83 14.05
CA PRO A 262 8.38 -15.28 14.01
C PRO A 262 8.34 -13.77 13.75
N LYS A 263 9.28 -13.02 14.36
CA LYS A 263 9.39 -11.56 14.16
C LYS A 263 9.72 -11.21 12.71
N ASN A 264 10.60 -12.00 12.10
CA ASN A 264 10.93 -11.90 10.68
C ASN A 264 10.39 -13.17 10.03
N LYS A 265 9.23 -13.06 9.40
CA LYS A 265 8.59 -14.19 8.76
C LYS A 265 9.18 -14.38 7.37
N LEU A 266 9.64 -15.58 7.07
CA LEU A 266 9.97 -15.97 5.71
C LEU A 266 8.68 -16.42 5.02
N ASP A 267 8.16 -15.61 4.10
CA ASP A 267 6.93 -15.86 3.35
C ASP A 267 7.10 -15.38 1.90
N GLU A 268 8.00 -16.04 1.19
CA GLU A 268 8.42 -15.64 -0.13
C GLU A 268 7.68 -16.37 -1.24
N THR A 269 7.33 -15.63 -2.30
CA THR A 269 6.69 -16.22 -3.47
C THR A 269 7.33 -15.72 -4.76
N TYR A 270 7.41 -16.63 -5.74
CA TYR A 270 8.07 -16.40 -7.00
C TYR A 270 7.28 -16.96 -8.18
N VAL A 271 7.33 -16.27 -9.30
CA VAL A 271 6.78 -16.73 -10.58
C VAL A 271 7.82 -16.56 -11.67
N ASN A 272 8.21 -17.66 -12.35
CA ASN A 272 9.31 -17.68 -13.30
C ASN A 272 10.56 -17.01 -12.71
N LEU A 273 10.88 -17.36 -11.45
CA LEU A 273 11.98 -16.86 -10.64
C LEU A 273 11.91 -15.34 -10.33
N ILE A 274 10.80 -14.66 -10.63
CA ILE A 274 10.57 -13.25 -10.28
C ILE A 274 9.91 -13.20 -8.93
N PRO A 275 10.42 -12.40 -7.96
CA PRO A 275 9.78 -12.23 -6.66
C PRO A 275 8.43 -11.52 -6.81
N THR A 276 7.39 -12.09 -6.19
CA THR A 276 6.03 -11.54 -6.20
C THR A 276 5.69 -11.04 -4.79
N ALA A 277 6.23 -9.90 -4.40
CA ALA A 277 6.09 -9.34 -3.06
C ALA A 277 4.63 -9.10 -2.61
N GLN A 278 3.72 -8.89 -3.58
CA GLN A 278 2.28 -8.76 -3.34
C GLN A 278 1.51 -10.08 -3.56
N GLY A 279 2.24 -11.20 -3.72
CA GLY A 279 1.64 -12.52 -3.94
C GLY A 279 0.87 -12.62 -5.26
N GLY A 280 -0.37 -13.10 -5.18
CA GLY A 280 -1.24 -13.27 -6.34
C GLY A 280 -1.92 -14.63 -6.37
N SER A 281 -2.36 -15.05 -7.57
CA SER A 281 -3.15 -16.27 -7.76
C SER A 281 -2.44 -17.54 -7.29
N HIS A 282 -1.12 -17.68 -7.48
CA HIS A 282 -0.32 -18.82 -7.00
C HIS A 282 -0.28 -18.90 -5.48
N LEU A 283 -0.04 -17.77 -4.77
CA LEU A 283 -0.09 -17.75 -3.31
C LEU A 283 -1.49 -18.04 -2.79
N ASN A 284 -2.53 -17.51 -3.44
CA ASN A 284 -3.91 -17.79 -3.07
C ASN A 284 -4.24 -19.27 -3.27
N GLY A 285 -3.74 -19.88 -4.34
CA GLY A 285 -3.84 -21.31 -4.59
C GLY A 285 -3.16 -22.15 -3.50
N PHE A 286 -1.92 -21.81 -3.15
CA PHE A 286 -1.18 -22.45 -2.07
C PHE A 286 -1.94 -22.37 -0.73
N LYS A 287 -2.40 -21.18 -0.35
CA LYS A 287 -3.20 -20.96 0.87
C LYS A 287 -4.50 -21.77 0.87
N ALA A 288 -5.18 -21.82 -0.26
CA ALA A 288 -6.43 -22.58 -0.39
C ALA A 288 -6.18 -24.08 -0.26
N GLY A 289 -5.19 -24.63 -0.98
CA GLY A 289 -4.84 -26.05 -0.93
C GLY A 289 -4.39 -26.50 0.46
N LEU A 290 -3.57 -25.68 1.14
CA LEU A 290 -3.13 -25.93 2.51
C LEU A 290 -4.30 -25.93 3.50
N LEU A 291 -5.19 -24.93 3.39
CA LEU A 291 -6.39 -24.86 4.23
C LEU A 291 -7.31 -26.06 4.03
N ASP A 292 -7.54 -26.47 2.79
CA ASP A 292 -8.45 -27.58 2.47
C ASP A 292 -7.86 -28.91 2.96
N ALA A 293 -6.55 -29.15 2.79
CA ALA A 293 -5.88 -30.34 3.32
C ALA A 293 -5.97 -30.42 4.86
N LEU A 294 -5.70 -29.29 5.54
CA LEU A 294 -5.75 -29.26 7.01
C LEU A 294 -7.18 -29.39 7.53
N LYS A 295 -8.18 -28.81 6.87
CA LYS A 295 -9.59 -28.98 7.24
C LYS A 295 -10.02 -30.45 7.13
N GLU A 296 -9.70 -31.09 6.03
CA GLU A 296 -10.00 -32.50 5.80
C GLU A 296 -9.39 -33.40 6.89
N PHE A 297 -8.11 -33.15 7.23
CA PHE A 297 -7.42 -33.83 8.32
C PHE A 297 -8.09 -33.58 9.68
N CYS A 298 -8.43 -32.32 10.01
CA CYS A 298 -9.11 -31.97 11.25
C CYS A 298 -10.52 -32.59 11.36
N GLU A 299 -11.26 -32.60 10.27
CA GLU A 299 -12.62 -33.21 10.23
C GLU A 299 -12.55 -34.74 10.46
N TYR A 300 -11.65 -35.42 9.74
CA TYR A 300 -11.47 -36.88 9.88
C TYR A 300 -11.08 -37.26 11.30
N ARG A 301 -10.25 -36.50 11.97
CA ARG A 301 -9.77 -36.74 13.35
C ARG A 301 -10.63 -36.08 14.44
N SER A 302 -11.70 -35.38 14.05
CA SER A 302 -12.59 -34.67 14.99
C SER A 302 -11.85 -33.67 15.92
N LEU A 303 -10.85 -32.96 15.40
CA LEU A 303 -10.02 -32.01 16.17
C LEU A 303 -10.70 -30.65 16.36
N LEU A 304 -11.64 -30.26 15.48
CA LEU A 304 -12.24 -28.93 15.49
C LEU A 304 -13.28 -28.80 16.63
N PRO A 305 -13.16 -27.76 17.48
CA PRO A 305 -14.22 -27.43 18.43
C PRO A 305 -15.52 -27.08 17.72
N LYS A 306 -16.66 -27.43 18.33
CA LYS A 306 -18.00 -27.13 17.77
C LYS A 306 -18.15 -25.65 17.42
N GLY A 307 -18.51 -25.37 16.18
CA GLY A 307 -18.77 -24.02 15.68
C GLY A 307 -17.53 -23.21 15.29
N LEU A 308 -16.31 -23.73 15.51
CA LEU A 308 -15.09 -23.07 15.05
C LEU A 308 -14.84 -23.39 13.57
N LYS A 309 -14.56 -22.36 12.77
CA LYS A 309 -14.20 -22.50 11.35
C LYS A 309 -12.78 -21.95 11.14
N LEU A 310 -11.93 -22.76 10.53
CA LEU A 310 -10.61 -22.34 10.09
C LEU A 310 -10.71 -21.50 8.82
N ASN A 311 -9.87 -20.48 8.72
CA ASN A 311 -9.61 -19.76 7.48
C ASN A 311 -8.13 -19.88 7.09
N ALA A 312 -7.75 -19.39 5.91
CA ALA A 312 -6.38 -19.50 5.43
C ALA A 312 -5.38 -18.77 6.34
N ASP A 313 -5.75 -17.62 6.89
CA ASP A 313 -4.84 -16.85 7.75
C ASP A 313 -4.56 -17.57 9.08
N ASP A 314 -5.50 -18.36 9.61
CA ASP A 314 -5.29 -19.14 10.82
C ASP A 314 -4.17 -20.18 10.65
N VAL A 315 -4.09 -20.78 9.47
CA VAL A 315 -3.08 -21.79 9.12
C VAL A 315 -1.75 -21.13 8.76
N MET A 316 -1.83 -19.98 8.08
CA MET A 316 -0.66 -19.24 7.59
C MET A 316 0.03 -18.40 8.65
N ASN A 317 -0.59 -18.16 9.80
CA ASN A 317 -0.05 -17.24 10.82
C ASN A 317 1.35 -17.66 11.31
N ASN A 318 1.55 -18.94 11.57
CA ASN A 318 2.82 -19.50 12.02
C ASN A 318 3.62 -20.17 10.89
N ALA A 319 3.09 -20.22 9.66
CA ALA A 319 3.76 -20.87 8.55
C ALA A 319 4.96 -20.04 8.06
N ILE A 320 6.05 -20.73 7.80
CA ILE A 320 7.25 -20.25 7.12
C ILE A 320 7.32 -21.02 5.81
N PHE A 321 7.35 -20.32 4.67
CA PHE A 321 7.22 -20.98 3.40
C PHE A 321 7.88 -20.20 2.25
N ILE A 322 8.21 -20.95 1.22
CA ILE A 322 8.61 -20.42 -0.07
C ILE A 322 7.80 -21.15 -1.12
N VAL A 323 7.19 -20.41 -2.04
CA VAL A 323 6.44 -20.96 -3.17
C VAL A 323 7.04 -20.44 -4.47
N SER A 324 7.53 -21.33 -5.29
CA SER A 324 8.05 -21.06 -6.63
C SER A 324 7.14 -21.68 -7.68
N SER A 325 6.62 -20.86 -8.56
CA SER A 325 5.80 -21.29 -9.69
C SER A 325 6.48 -20.97 -11.01
N LYS A 326 6.40 -21.90 -11.98
CA LYS A 326 6.77 -21.62 -13.36
C LYS A 326 5.57 -21.85 -14.25
N MET A 327 5.33 -20.94 -15.18
CA MET A 327 4.20 -21.05 -16.10
C MET A 327 4.49 -20.33 -17.42
N GLN A 328 3.83 -20.79 -18.48
CA GLN A 328 3.82 -20.10 -19.76
C GLN A 328 2.90 -18.87 -19.67
N ASN A 329 3.32 -17.76 -20.26
CA ASN A 329 2.54 -16.53 -20.39
C ASN A 329 1.91 -16.02 -19.09
N PRO A 330 2.66 -15.83 -17.96
CA PRO A 330 2.12 -15.30 -16.74
C PRO A 330 1.59 -13.87 -16.93
N GLN A 331 0.43 -13.57 -16.32
CA GLN A 331 -0.16 -12.24 -16.34
C GLN A 331 0.06 -11.57 -14.99
N PHE A 332 0.77 -10.45 -14.99
CA PHE A 332 1.06 -9.68 -13.79
C PHE A 332 0.23 -8.39 -13.74
N ALA A 333 -0.05 -7.91 -12.53
CA ALA A 333 -0.83 -6.69 -12.30
C ALA A 333 -0.08 -5.38 -12.68
N GLY A 334 1.16 -5.45 -13.15
CA GLY A 334 1.95 -4.28 -13.56
C GLY A 334 3.34 -4.65 -14.06
N GLN A 335 4.10 -3.65 -14.54
CA GLN A 335 5.43 -3.86 -15.11
C GLN A 335 6.46 -4.34 -14.07
N THR A 336 6.34 -3.97 -12.81
CA THR A 336 7.20 -4.43 -11.71
C THR A 336 6.97 -5.89 -11.32
N LYS A 337 5.94 -6.53 -11.88
CA LYS A 337 5.62 -7.97 -11.74
C LYS A 337 5.44 -8.45 -10.29
N GLU A 338 5.06 -7.55 -9.39
CA GLU A 338 4.95 -7.86 -7.95
C GLU A 338 3.79 -8.79 -7.58
N ARG A 339 2.78 -8.93 -8.49
CA ARG A 339 1.58 -9.72 -8.25
C ARG A 339 1.15 -10.48 -9.49
N LEU A 340 0.88 -11.78 -9.33
CA LEU A 340 0.33 -12.63 -10.40
C LEU A 340 -1.20 -12.60 -10.40
N ASP A 341 -1.81 -12.39 -11.59
CA ASP A 341 -3.27 -12.36 -11.78
C ASP A 341 -3.81 -13.53 -12.62
N SER A 342 -2.97 -14.49 -13.02
CA SER A 342 -3.38 -15.68 -13.82
C SER A 342 -4.28 -16.62 -13.03
N LYS A 343 -5.60 -16.60 -13.28
CA LYS A 343 -6.60 -17.34 -12.51
C LYS A 343 -6.48 -18.87 -12.65
N ASP A 344 -6.16 -19.35 -13.84
CA ASP A 344 -6.08 -20.80 -14.11
C ASP A 344 -4.97 -21.47 -13.30
N HIS A 345 -3.88 -20.74 -13.06
CA HIS A 345 -2.75 -21.22 -12.25
C HIS A 345 -3.12 -21.42 -10.78
N MET A 346 -4.08 -20.65 -10.25
CA MET A 346 -4.58 -20.81 -8.87
C MET A 346 -5.12 -22.21 -8.61
N SER A 347 -5.90 -22.74 -9.54
CA SER A 347 -6.51 -24.08 -9.40
C SER A 347 -5.46 -25.18 -9.44
N PHE A 348 -4.47 -25.05 -10.31
CA PHE A 348 -3.34 -25.99 -10.40
C PHE A 348 -2.54 -26.01 -9.09
N VAL A 349 -2.15 -24.85 -8.56
CA VAL A 349 -1.39 -24.75 -7.31
C VAL A 349 -2.22 -25.27 -6.13
N SER A 350 -3.51 -24.93 -6.07
CA SER A 350 -4.40 -25.37 -4.99
C SER A 350 -4.56 -26.90 -4.95
N SER A 351 -4.83 -27.53 -6.10
CA SER A 351 -4.94 -28.99 -6.15
C SER A 351 -3.62 -29.67 -5.84
N SER A 352 -2.51 -29.16 -6.39
CA SER A 352 -1.18 -29.72 -6.14
C SER A 352 -0.78 -29.65 -4.67
N THR A 353 -1.02 -28.52 -4.02
CA THR A 353 -0.74 -28.33 -2.59
C THR A 353 -1.63 -29.23 -1.74
N LYS A 354 -2.93 -29.29 -2.04
CA LYS A 354 -3.88 -30.14 -1.31
C LYS A 354 -3.49 -31.61 -1.38
N ASP A 355 -3.23 -32.14 -2.58
CA ASP A 355 -2.89 -33.55 -2.81
C ASP A 355 -1.68 -33.98 -1.95
N VAL A 356 -0.60 -33.18 -1.99
CA VAL A 356 0.63 -33.47 -1.24
C VAL A 356 0.41 -33.40 0.26
N LEU A 357 -0.22 -32.34 0.73
CA LEU A 357 -0.39 -32.12 2.17
C LEU A 357 -1.42 -33.08 2.78
N SER A 358 -2.48 -33.47 2.06
CA SER A 358 -3.41 -34.50 2.53
C SER A 358 -2.68 -35.84 2.73
N ILE A 359 -1.80 -36.24 1.81
CA ILE A 359 -0.99 -37.46 1.96
C ILE A 359 -0.02 -37.30 3.14
N TRP A 360 0.63 -36.15 3.25
CA TRP A 360 1.62 -35.89 4.31
C TRP A 360 0.97 -35.94 5.69
N PHE A 361 -0.15 -35.23 5.92
CA PHE A 361 -0.87 -35.23 7.20
C PHE A 361 -1.33 -36.63 7.62
N ASN A 362 -1.72 -37.48 6.66
CA ASN A 362 -2.12 -38.84 6.96
C ASN A 362 -0.93 -39.74 7.34
N LYS A 363 0.27 -39.42 6.88
CA LYS A 363 1.51 -40.17 7.22
C LYS A 363 2.15 -39.68 8.53
N HIS A 364 2.04 -38.37 8.80
CA HIS A 364 2.69 -37.67 9.92
C HIS A 364 1.62 -37.10 10.86
N THR A 365 0.87 -38.02 11.50
CA THR A 365 -0.34 -37.64 12.25
C THR A 365 -0.06 -36.81 13.50
N GLU A 366 1.05 -37.05 14.20
CA GLU A 366 1.42 -36.30 15.40
C GLU A 366 1.81 -34.87 15.06
N GLU A 367 2.64 -34.67 14.04
CA GLU A 367 3.03 -33.38 13.53
C GLU A 367 1.83 -32.63 12.93
N GLY A 368 0.95 -33.35 12.21
CA GLY A 368 -0.30 -32.81 11.68
C GLY A 368 -1.23 -32.29 12.76
N GLU A 369 -1.34 -33.01 13.91
CA GLU A 369 -2.10 -32.54 15.07
C GLU A 369 -1.49 -31.29 15.71
N ARG A 370 -0.16 -31.19 15.82
CA ARG A 370 0.52 -29.99 16.32
C ARG A 370 0.26 -28.78 15.42
N ILE A 371 0.29 -28.95 14.09
CA ILE A 371 -0.03 -27.87 13.13
C ILE A 371 -1.52 -27.49 13.24
N ALA A 372 -2.41 -28.47 13.35
CA ALA A 372 -3.84 -28.24 13.55
C ALA A 372 -4.11 -27.47 14.85
N GLU A 373 -3.42 -27.80 15.93
CA GLU A 373 -3.53 -27.10 17.21
C GLU A 373 -3.14 -25.62 17.09
N LEU A 374 -2.05 -25.29 16.41
CA LEU A 374 -1.64 -23.89 16.15
C LEU A 374 -2.72 -23.15 15.36
N ALA A 375 -3.27 -23.77 14.31
CA ALA A 375 -4.34 -23.17 13.51
C ALA A 375 -5.63 -22.98 14.33
N ILE A 376 -5.96 -23.93 15.20
CA ILE A 376 -7.11 -23.85 16.12
C ILE A 376 -6.90 -22.73 17.15
N ILE A 377 -5.71 -22.60 17.73
CA ILE A 377 -5.37 -21.50 18.66
C ILE A 377 -5.50 -20.16 17.95
N SER A 378 -4.98 -20.04 16.73
CA SER A 378 -5.12 -18.81 15.90
C SER A 378 -6.59 -18.50 15.62
N ALA A 379 -7.39 -19.49 15.19
CA ALA A 379 -8.81 -19.33 14.96
C ALA A 379 -9.60 -18.96 16.21
N GLN A 380 -9.25 -19.53 17.36
CA GLN A 380 -9.85 -19.17 18.66
C GLN A 380 -9.47 -17.74 19.08
N ALA A 381 -8.21 -17.34 18.89
CA ALA A 381 -7.75 -15.98 19.15
C ALA A 381 -8.49 -14.98 18.26
N ARG A 382 -8.63 -15.27 16.97
CA ARG A 382 -9.42 -14.50 16.00
C ARG A 382 -10.90 -14.46 16.40
N ALA A 383 -11.50 -15.59 16.78
CA ALA A 383 -12.88 -15.67 17.27
C ALA A 383 -13.07 -14.91 18.59
N LYS A 384 -12.10 -14.99 19.52
CA LYS A 384 -12.08 -14.17 20.74
C LYS A 384 -11.89 -12.70 20.43
N ALA A 385 -11.00 -12.33 19.50
CA ALA A 385 -10.83 -10.97 19.04
C ALA A 385 -12.11 -10.46 18.35
N SER A 386 -12.69 -11.24 17.45
CA SER A 386 -13.99 -10.91 16.85
C SER A 386 -15.12 -10.96 17.86
N SER A 387 -15.13 -11.87 18.84
CA SER A 387 -16.12 -11.88 19.93
C SER A 387 -15.82 -10.84 21.01
N SER A 388 -14.58 -10.37 21.20
CA SER A 388 -14.27 -9.18 22.00
C SER A 388 -14.61 -7.89 21.26
N VAL A 389 -14.46 -7.90 19.93
CA VAL A 389 -15.03 -6.89 19.04
C VAL A 389 -16.55 -7.03 18.98
N GLU A 390 -17.11 -8.25 19.02
CA GLU A 390 -18.56 -8.49 19.20
C GLU A 390 -19.02 -8.31 20.64
N ARG A 391 -18.24 -8.55 21.68
CA ARG A 391 -18.59 -8.16 23.06
C ARG A 391 -18.50 -6.66 23.28
N LYS A 392 -17.64 -5.94 22.57
CA LYS A 392 -17.77 -4.49 22.37
C LYS A 392 -18.91 -4.16 21.38
N LYS A 393 -19.34 -5.10 20.53
CA LYS A 393 -20.53 -5.04 19.66
C LYS A 393 -21.80 -5.64 20.28
N THR A 394 -21.76 -6.25 21.44
CA THR A 394 -22.99 -6.59 22.22
C THR A 394 -23.50 -5.38 23.03
N PHE A 395 -23.40 -4.24 22.45
CA PHE A 395 -24.57 -3.41 22.37
C PHE A 395 -25.53 -4.13 21.40
N LYS A 396 -26.64 -4.66 21.90
CA LYS A 396 -27.82 -5.05 21.10
C LYS A 396 -28.40 -3.77 20.48
N GLY A 397 -27.62 -3.09 19.66
CA GLY A 397 -27.94 -1.87 18.95
C GLY A 397 -27.81 -2.12 17.44
N PRO A 398 -28.45 -1.31 16.63
CA PRO A 398 -28.44 -1.45 15.17
C PRO A 398 -27.00 -1.35 14.63
N SER A 399 -26.76 -1.99 13.49
CA SER A 399 -25.51 -1.86 12.71
C SER A 399 -25.06 -0.39 12.63
N LEU A 400 -23.75 -0.14 12.63
CA LEU A 400 -23.19 1.21 12.49
C LEU A 400 -23.87 1.97 11.36
N PRO A 401 -24.18 3.26 11.55
CA PRO A 401 -24.86 4.04 10.54
C PRO A 401 -24.10 4.00 9.22
N GLY A 402 -24.77 3.68 8.12
CA GLY A 402 -24.13 3.58 6.79
C GLY A 402 -23.48 4.88 6.30
N LYS A 403 -23.77 6.01 6.98
CA LYS A 403 -23.15 7.31 6.71
C LYS A 403 -21.83 7.54 7.46
N LEU A 404 -21.56 6.78 8.51
CA LEU A 404 -20.32 6.89 9.29
C LEU A 404 -19.15 6.43 8.42
N SER A 405 -18.19 7.31 8.24
CA SER A 405 -16.88 6.95 7.69
C SER A 405 -15.91 6.79 8.85
N ASP A 406 -15.75 5.56 9.32
CA ASP A 406 -14.96 5.23 10.52
C ASP A 406 -13.46 5.40 10.31
N CYS A 407 -12.67 5.47 11.39
CA CYS A 407 -11.22 5.46 11.38
C CYS A 407 -10.67 4.07 11.70
N ASN A 408 -9.37 3.88 11.44
CA ASN A 408 -8.73 2.58 11.62
C ASN A 408 -8.32 2.30 13.07
N SER A 409 -7.99 3.34 13.85
CA SER A 409 -7.53 3.21 15.23
C SER A 409 -8.71 3.06 16.20
N GLU A 410 -8.51 2.27 17.26
CA GLU A 410 -9.41 2.15 18.42
C GLU A 410 -8.84 2.84 19.67
N ASP A 411 -7.67 3.46 19.58
CA ASP A 411 -7.03 4.16 20.71
C ASP A 411 -7.78 5.45 21.04
N LEU A 412 -8.52 5.45 22.17
CA LEU A 412 -9.28 6.62 22.64
C LEU A 412 -8.42 7.86 22.88
N ASN A 413 -7.11 7.74 23.05
CA ASN A 413 -6.25 8.91 23.20
C ASN A 413 -6.02 9.64 21.87
N LYS A 414 -6.25 8.96 20.74
CA LYS A 414 -5.98 9.47 19.39
C LYS A 414 -7.25 9.69 18.59
N THR A 415 -8.27 8.83 18.76
CA THR A 415 -9.45 8.78 17.90
C THR A 415 -10.36 10.00 18.06
N GLU A 416 -10.87 10.49 16.93
CA GLU A 416 -11.71 11.68 16.83
C GLU A 416 -12.91 11.42 15.91
N LEU A 417 -14.10 11.81 16.34
CA LEU A 417 -15.31 11.80 15.52
C LEU A 417 -15.73 13.22 15.19
N PHE A 418 -15.77 13.57 13.91
CA PHE A 418 -16.31 14.85 13.45
C PHE A 418 -17.77 14.69 13.04
N LEU A 419 -18.65 15.42 13.72
CA LEU A 419 -20.06 15.58 13.38
C LEU A 419 -20.18 16.76 12.43
N VAL A 420 -20.45 16.51 11.16
CA VAL A 420 -20.35 17.52 10.10
C VAL A 420 -21.75 17.85 9.57
N GLU A 421 -22.03 19.14 9.39
CA GLU A 421 -23.29 19.61 8.82
C GLU A 421 -23.40 19.26 7.33
N GLY A 422 -24.39 18.43 6.99
CA GLY A 422 -24.77 18.11 5.62
C GLY A 422 -23.84 17.11 4.91
N ASP A 423 -24.37 16.52 3.84
CA ASP A 423 -23.65 15.52 3.05
C ASP A 423 -22.55 16.15 2.17
N SER A 424 -22.70 17.43 1.75
CA SER A 424 -21.72 18.14 0.92
C SER A 424 -20.43 18.41 1.71
N ALA A 425 -20.53 19.08 2.86
CA ALA A 425 -19.38 19.32 3.73
C ALA A 425 -18.81 18.00 4.27
N GLY A 426 -19.67 17.01 4.54
CA GLY A 426 -19.27 15.65 4.88
C GLY A 426 -18.40 14.98 3.82
N GLY A 427 -18.67 15.22 2.54
CA GLY A 427 -17.84 14.76 1.41
C GLY A 427 -16.42 15.35 1.41
N SER A 428 -16.33 16.67 1.56
CA SER A 428 -15.04 17.38 1.69
C SER A 428 -14.27 16.95 2.93
N ALA A 429 -14.94 16.79 4.08
CA ALA A 429 -14.32 16.33 5.32
C ALA A 429 -13.82 14.89 5.23
N LYS A 430 -14.52 14.00 4.52
CA LYS A 430 -14.05 12.63 4.25
C LYS A 430 -12.75 12.58 3.44
N GLN A 431 -12.55 13.52 2.53
CA GLN A 431 -11.32 13.64 1.75
C GLN A 431 -10.19 14.31 2.54
N ALA A 432 -10.54 15.26 3.42
CA ALA A 432 -9.59 16.03 4.23
C ALA A 432 -9.03 15.25 5.43
N ARG A 433 -9.77 14.26 5.96
CA ARG A 433 -9.45 13.57 7.21
C ARG A 433 -8.19 12.72 7.17
N GLU A 434 -7.58 12.52 8.30
CA GLU A 434 -6.58 11.48 8.50
C GLU A 434 -7.28 10.15 8.89
N ARG A 435 -7.31 9.20 7.96
CA ARG A 435 -8.06 7.93 8.10
C ARG A 435 -7.60 7.06 9.25
N SER A 436 -6.37 7.23 9.69
CA SER A 436 -5.81 6.43 10.78
C SER A 436 -6.55 6.66 12.10
N PHE A 437 -7.00 7.89 12.39
CA PHE A 437 -7.62 8.22 13.69
C PHE A 437 -8.85 9.15 13.62
N GLN A 438 -9.21 9.70 12.44
CA GLN A 438 -10.36 10.60 12.30
C GLN A 438 -11.53 9.92 11.60
N ALA A 439 -12.69 9.92 12.22
CA ALA A 439 -13.95 9.47 11.68
C ALA A 439 -14.86 10.66 11.34
N ILE A 440 -15.70 10.51 10.30
CA ILE A 440 -16.64 11.53 9.84
C ILE A 440 -18.06 10.97 9.87
N MET A 441 -18.97 11.73 10.49
CA MET A 441 -20.41 11.45 10.47
C MET A 441 -21.16 12.69 9.99
N PRO A 442 -21.66 12.72 8.73
CA PRO A 442 -22.52 13.79 8.27
C PRO A 442 -23.91 13.71 8.91
N LEU A 443 -24.44 14.86 9.31
CA LEU A 443 -25.78 15.02 9.87
C LEU A 443 -26.73 15.50 8.78
N ARG A 444 -27.97 15.00 8.76
CA ARG A 444 -29.00 15.48 7.82
C ARG A 444 -29.78 16.63 8.41
N GLY A 445 -29.26 17.85 8.21
CA GLY A 445 -29.93 19.07 8.66
C GLY A 445 -29.98 19.21 10.17
N LYS A 446 -30.92 20.00 10.65
CA LYS A 446 -31.10 20.31 12.09
C LYS A 446 -31.58 19.08 12.84
N ILE A 447 -30.87 18.69 13.89
CA ILE A 447 -31.32 17.62 14.78
C ILE A 447 -32.56 18.05 15.61
N LEU A 448 -33.24 17.06 16.16
CA LEU A 448 -34.33 17.31 17.07
C LEU A 448 -33.88 18.19 18.25
N ASN A 449 -34.69 19.21 18.62
CA ASN A 449 -34.46 19.91 19.87
C ASN A 449 -34.82 18.99 21.05
N THR A 450 -33.80 18.57 21.78
CA THR A 450 -33.90 17.56 22.85
C THR A 450 -33.99 18.15 24.22
N TRP A 451 -34.00 19.51 24.36
CA TRP A 451 -33.85 20.17 25.65
C TRP A 451 -34.98 19.88 26.64
N ASP A 452 -36.23 19.85 26.18
CA ASP A 452 -37.41 19.57 27.00
C ASP A 452 -37.82 18.09 27.01
N LEU A 453 -37.06 17.21 26.37
CA LEU A 453 -37.40 15.79 26.20
C LEU A 453 -36.57 14.90 27.14
N GLU A 454 -37.14 13.74 27.51
CA GLU A 454 -36.41 12.73 28.28
C GLU A 454 -35.57 11.84 27.38
N SER A 455 -34.52 11.21 27.96
CA SER A 455 -33.54 10.39 27.19
C SER A 455 -34.16 9.21 26.45
N GLU A 456 -35.26 8.66 26.96
CA GLU A 456 -36.00 7.56 26.31
C GLU A 456 -36.82 8.02 25.10
N GLU A 457 -37.22 9.29 25.07
CA GLU A 457 -37.99 9.86 23.97
C GLU A 457 -37.11 10.24 22.79
N ILE A 458 -35.94 10.80 23.07
CA ILE A 458 -35.04 11.28 22.00
C ILE A 458 -34.45 10.17 21.16
N ILE A 459 -34.32 8.94 21.72
CA ILE A 459 -33.79 7.77 20.99
C ILE A 459 -34.76 7.29 19.89
N LYS A 460 -36.01 7.77 19.86
CA LYS A 460 -36.94 7.53 18.75
C LYS A 460 -36.53 8.29 17.49
N SER A 461 -35.74 9.35 17.60
CA SER A 461 -35.16 10.07 16.48
C SER A 461 -34.05 9.24 15.84
N GLN A 462 -34.18 8.98 14.53
CA GLN A 462 -33.19 8.17 13.79
C GLN A 462 -31.79 8.81 13.81
N GLU A 463 -31.70 10.15 13.74
CA GLU A 463 -30.41 10.85 13.76
C GLU A 463 -29.73 10.72 15.13
N ILE A 464 -30.50 10.84 16.26
CA ILE A 464 -29.95 10.66 17.61
C ILE A 464 -29.56 9.19 17.84
N LYS A 465 -30.37 8.26 17.36
CA LYS A 465 -30.04 6.83 17.41
C LYS A 465 -28.74 6.52 16.64
N ASN A 466 -28.58 7.06 15.43
CA ASN A 466 -27.36 6.92 14.64
C ASN A 466 -26.14 7.52 15.35
N LEU A 467 -26.31 8.71 15.96
CA LEU A 467 -25.26 9.41 16.68
C LEU A 467 -24.83 8.61 17.92
N SER A 468 -25.79 8.14 18.71
CA SER A 468 -25.53 7.31 19.90
C SER A 468 -24.82 6.00 19.53
N THR A 469 -25.23 5.38 18.42
CA THR A 469 -24.59 4.15 17.90
C THR A 469 -23.17 4.45 17.41
N ALA A 470 -22.94 5.57 16.74
CA ALA A 470 -21.61 5.97 16.29
C ALA A 470 -20.67 6.24 17.47
N ILE A 471 -21.15 6.97 18.49
CA ILE A 471 -20.38 7.31 19.69
C ILE A 471 -20.13 6.07 20.57
N GLY A 472 -21.08 5.12 20.58
CA GLY A 472 -21.03 3.93 21.43
C GLY A 472 -21.63 4.13 22.83
N VAL A 473 -22.33 5.27 23.10
CA VAL A 473 -22.92 5.60 24.37
C VAL A 473 -24.39 5.97 24.18
N LEU A 474 -25.27 5.50 25.07
CA LEU A 474 -26.70 5.85 25.05
C LEU A 474 -26.97 7.15 25.80
N PRO A 475 -27.99 7.94 25.37
CA PRO A 475 -28.45 9.10 26.11
C PRO A 475 -28.85 8.73 27.52
N GLY A 476 -28.47 9.54 28.50
CA GLY A 476 -28.78 9.32 29.92
C GLY A 476 -27.93 8.27 30.62
N ASN A 477 -27.08 7.54 29.92
CA ASN A 477 -26.20 6.54 30.52
C ASN A 477 -25.01 7.20 31.24
N ALA A 478 -24.74 6.78 32.47
CA ALA A 478 -23.56 7.23 33.21
C ALA A 478 -22.27 6.46 32.81
N ASP A 479 -22.43 5.25 32.32
CA ASP A 479 -21.32 4.42 31.86
C ASP A 479 -20.91 4.76 30.42
N ILE A 480 -19.65 5.16 30.26
CA ILE A 480 -19.04 5.50 28.97
C ILE A 480 -17.93 4.51 28.56
N SER A 481 -17.86 3.35 29.21
CA SER A 481 -16.85 2.31 28.91
C SER A 481 -16.90 1.83 27.46
N SER A 482 -18.06 1.99 26.80
CA SER A 482 -18.28 1.63 25.38
C SER A 482 -17.95 2.76 24.40
N LEU A 483 -17.38 3.88 24.88
CA LEU A 483 -17.01 5.03 24.04
C LEU A 483 -16.06 4.60 22.92
N ARG A 484 -16.33 5.05 21.70
CA ARG A 484 -15.55 4.68 20.50
C ARG A 484 -14.52 5.70 20.09
N TYR A 485 -14.71 6.96 20.45
CA TYR A 485 -13.82 8.05 20.07
C TYR A 485 -13.44 8.91 21.27
N GLY A 486 -12.15 9.22 21.39
CA GLY A 486 -11.64 10.02 22.48
C GLY A 486 -12.04 11.49 22.42
N LYS A 487 -12.27 12.01 21.22
CA LYS A 487 -12.81 13.36 21.00
C LYS A 487 -14.00 13.30 20.05
N ILE A 488 -15.03 14.10 20.34
CA ILE A 488 -16.19 14.31 19.50
C ILE A 488 -16.21 15.78 19.14
N CYS A 489 -16.00 16.09 17.85
CA CYS A 489 -15.84 17.44 17.34
C CYS A 489 -17.08 17.84 16.53
N ILE A 490 -17.77 18.91 16.95
CA ILE A 490 -18.89 19.50 16.23
C ILE A 490 -18.30 20.44 15.17
N LEU A 491 -18.62 20.19 13.91
CA LEU A 491 -18.16 20.97 12.76
C LEU A 491 -19.39 21.45 11.96
N ALA A 492 -19.78 22.68 12.19
CA ALA A 492 -20.90 23.34 11.55
C ALA A 492 -20.44 24.58 10.75
N ASP A 493 -21.26 25.01 9.80
CA ASP A 493 -21.02 26.22 9.03
C ASP A 493 -20.99 27.45 9.94
N ALA A 494 -20.27 28.49 9.54
CA ALA A 494 -20.18 29.73 10.32
C ALA A 494 -21.37 30.69 10.11
N ASP A 495 -22.45 30.21 9.51
CA ASP A 495 -23.69 30.95 9.30
C ASP A 495 -24.72 30.73 10.43
N SER A 496 -25.91 31.36 10.31
CA SER A 496 -26.97 31.27 11.31
C SER A 496 -27.52 29.85 11.47
N ASP A 497 -27.56 29.06 10.41
CA ASP A 497 -28.09 27.71 10.44
C ASP A 497 -27.09 26.75 11.08
N GLY A 498 -25.79 26.86 10.74
CA GLY A 498 -24.73 26.09 11.37
C GLY A 498 -24.57 26.39 12.87
N LEU A 499 -24.70 27.68 13.29
CA LEU A 499 -24.70 28.04 14.70
C LEU A 499 -25.92 27.44 15.43
N HIS A 500 -27.06 27.32 14.78
CA HIS A 500 -28.25 26.68 15.35
C HIS A 500 -28.01 25.17 15.52
N ILE A 501 -27.43 24.49 14.50
CA ILE A 501 -27.09 23.06 14.59
C ILE A 501 -26.07 22.81 15.71
N ALA A 502 -25.03 23.63 15.79
CA ALA A 502 -24.05 23.55 16.89
C ALA A 502 -24.70 23.72 18.26
N THR A 503 -25.64 24.68 18.40
CA THR A 503 -26.37 24.89 19.65
C THR A 503 -27.23 23.69 20.03
N LEU A 504 -27.95 23.09 19.08
CA LEU A 504 -28.76 21.88 19.32
C LEU A 504 -27.90 20.68 19.72
N LEU A 505 -26.73 20.51 19.11
CA LEU A 505 -25.77 19.46 19.48
C LEU A 505 -25.16 19.70 20.86
N CYS A 506 -24.79 20.95 21.18
CA CYS A 506 -24.34 21.29 22.52
C CYS A 506 -25.40 20.98 23.57
N ALA A 507 -26.68 21.35 23.33
CA ALA A 507 -27.80 21.05 24.21
C ALA A 507 -27.99 19.53 24.40
N LEU A 508 -27.91 18.76 23.32
CA LEU A 508 -27.98 17.31 23.37
C LEU A 508 -26.90 16.74 24.30
N PHE A 509 -25.64 17.16 24.13
CA PHE A 509 -24.52 16.66 24.92
C PHE A 509 -24.62 17.14 26.38
N LEU A 510 -24.97 18.39 26.63
CA LEU A 510 -25.10 18.95 27.95
C LEU A 510 -26.21 18.28 28.80
N ARG A 511 -27.32 17.90 28.16
CA ARG A 511 -28.45 17.30 28.86
C ARG A 511 -28.38 15.79 28.95
N HIS A 512 -28.06 15.12 27.82
CA HIS A 512 -28.24 13.68 27.69
C HIS A 512 -26.94 12.88 27.68
N PHE A 513 -25.77 13.56 27.54
CA PHE A 513 -24.44 12.92 27.53
C PHE A 513 -23.48 13.62 28.51
N LYS A 514 -24.00 14.02 29.68
CA LYS A 514 -23.22 14.72 30.71
C LYS A 514 -21.86 14.10 31.04
N PRO A 515 -21.71 12.76 31.13
CA PRO A 515 -20.41 12.15 31.41
C PRO A 515 -19.36 12.51 30.37
N LEU A 516 -19.72 12.58 29.08
CA LEU A 516 -18.79 12.94 27.99
C LEU A 516 -18.34 14.40 28.10
N VAL A 517 -19.25 15.30 28.53
CA VAL A 517 -18.92 16.72 28.74
C VAL A 517 -18.02 16.88 29.98
N ASN A 518 -18.31 16.18 31.06
CA ASN A 518 -17.52 16.22 32.30
C ASN A 518 -16.08 15.70 32.07
N GLU A 519 -15.91 14.64 31.27
CA GLU A 519 -14.60 14.14 30.89
C GLU A 519 -13.90 14.98 29.81
N GLY A 520 -14.59 16.00 29.29
CA GLY A 520 -14.04 16.92 28.31
C GLY A 520 -13.78 16.27 26.94
N ARG A 521 -14.69 15.41 26.53
CA ARG A 521 -14.63 14.71 25.26
C ARG A 521 -15.28 15.47 24.09
N ILE A 522 -16.05 16.54 24.39
CA ILE A 522 -16.83 17.28 23.39
C ILE A 522 -16.11 18.58 23.02
N PHE A 523 -15.96 18.83 21.74
CA PHE A 523 -15.30 19.99 21.17
C PHE A 523 -16.13 20.63 20.06
N ILE A 524 -15.97 21.95 19.88
CA ILE A 524 -16.51 22.70 18.75
C ILE A 524 -15.31 23.11 17.90
N ALA A 525 -15.32 22.71 16.64
CA ALA A 525 -14.31 23.11 15.68
C ALA A 525 -14.64 24.52 15.14
N MET A 526 -13.63 25.35 15.01
CA MET A 526 -13.75 26.75 14.60
C MET A 526 -13.22 26.92 13.16
N PRO A 527 -14.07 26.79 12.12
CA PRO A 527 -13.65 27.05 10.75
C PRO A 527 -13.37 28.54 10.54
N PRO A 528 -12.37 28.91 9.72
CA PRO A 528 -12.10 30.32 9.42
C PRO A 528 -13.18 30.92 8.52
N LEU A 529 -13.48 32.20 8.76
CA LEU A 529 -14.36 32.99 7.91
C LEU A 529 -13.65 33.60 6.70
N TYR A 530 -12.34 33.82 6.83
CA TYR A 530 -11.56 34.51 5.80
C TYR A 530 -10.26 33.76 5.50
N ARG A 531 -9.93 33.71 4.20
CA ARG A 531 -8.61 33.40 3.67
C ARG A 531 -8.01 34.67 3.08
N ILE A 532 -6.78 34.96 3.42
CA ILE A 532 -6.04 36.16 3.01
C ILE A 532 -4.76 35.70 2.33
N ASP A 533 -4.68 35.88 1.01
CA ASP A 533 -3.52 35.53 0.21
C ASP A 533 -2.67 36.78 -0.04
N CYS A 534 -1.37 36.68 0.21
CA CYS A 534 -0.41 37.75 0.01
C CYS A 534 0.87 37.19 -0.64
N GLY A 535 0.91 37.13 -1.97
CA GLY A 535 1.96 36.47 -2.71
C GLY A 535 1.97 34.96 -2.49
N LYS A 536 2.99 34.45 -1.78
CA LYS A 536 3.07 33.03 -1.38
C LYS A 536 2.53 32.76 0.03
N ASP A 537 2.29 33.80 0.81
CA ASP A 537 1.84 33.70 2.19
C ASP A 537 0.31 33.59 2.22
N VAL A 538 -0.22 32.63 2.97
CA VAL A 538 -1.65 32.42 3.19
C VAL A 538 -1.93 32.50 4.68
N LEU A 539 -2.89 33.33 5.08
CA LEU A 539 -3.37 33.41 6.46
C LEU A 539 -4.88 33.15 6.50
N TYR A 540 -5.31 32.50 7.57
CA TYR A 540 -6.72 32.26 7.85
C TYR A 540 -7.16 33.07 9.06
N ALA A 541 -8.34 33.69 9.00
CA ALA A 541 -8.89 34.51 10.09
C ALA A 541 -10.30 34.03 10.45
N LEU A 542 -10.56 33.89 11.75
CA LEU A 542 -11.85 33.45 12.28
C LEU A 542 -12.91 34.55 12.29
N ASP A 543 -12.47 35.81 12.36
CA ASP A 543 -13.37 36.97 12.46
C ASP A 543 -12.81 38.19 11.72
N GLU A 544 -13.63 39.25 11.65
CA GLU A 544 -13.27 40.56 11.04
C GLU A 544 -12.02 41.17 11.69
N LYS A 545 -11.88 41.05 13.01
CA LYS A 545 -10.76 41.67 13.75
C LYS A 545 -9.44 41.02 13.39
N GLN A 546 -9.42 39.68 13.30
CA GLN A 546 -8.24 38.93 12.89
C GLN A 546 -7.89 39.21 11.42
N LYS A 547 -8.91 39.28 10.54
CA LYS A 547 -8.73 39.66 9.14
C LYS A 547 -8.07 41.03 9.02
N ASP A 548 -8.62 42.04 9.72
CA ASP A 548 -8.11 43.42 9.65
C ASP A 548 -6.67 43.52 10.19
N LYS A 549 -6.35 42.75 11.24
CA LYS A 549 -4.98 42.65 11.78
C LYS A 549 -4.03 42.04 10.73
N ALA A 550 -4.41 40.92 10.13
CA ALA A 550 -3.62 40.26 9.10
C ALA A 550 -3.39 41.15 7.87
N VAL A 551 -4.43 41.87 7.42
CA VAL A 551 -4.32 42.82 6.32
C VAL A 551 -3.38 43.97 6.64
N LYS A 552 -3.41 44.51 7.86
CA LYS A 552 -2.47 45.55 8.31
C LYS A 552 -1.02 45.02 8.32
N GLU A 553 -0.81 43.84 8.81
CA GLU A 553 0.49 43.18 8.83
C GLU A 553 1.04 42.95 7.41
N PHE A 554 0.23 42.44 6.49
CA PHE A 554 0.65 42.31 5.11
C PHE A 554 0.93 43.62 4.39
N LYS A 555 0.14 44.68 4.67
CA LYS A 555 0.39 46.02 4.13
C LYS A 555 1.70 46.66 4.62
N SER A 556 2.20 46.26 5.80
CA SER A 556 3.46 46.73 6.34
C SER A 556 4.71 46.06 5.72
N LYS A 557 4.54 44.95 4.98
CA LYS A 557 5.65 44.28 4.28
C LYS A 557 6.16 45.14 3.12
N LYS A 558 7.51 45.21 2.99
CA LYS A 558 8.18 45.91 1.86
C LYS A 558 7.74 45.30 0.53
N GLY A 559 7.35 46.13 -0.44
CA GLY A 559 6.96 45.69 -1.79
C GLY A 559 5.50 45.78 -2.13
N LYS A 560 4.59 46.15 -1.19
CA LYS A 560 3.13 46.28 -1.38
C LYS A 560 2.53 45.14 -2.19
N PRO A 561 2.64 43.88 -1.74
CA PRO A 561 2.11 42.75 -2.50
C PRO A 561 0.59 42.85 -2.63
N LYS A 562 0.05 42.33 -3.73
CA LYS A 562 -1.40 42.27 -3.96
C LYS A 562 -2.02 41.32 -2.93
N ILE A 563 -2.94 41.87 -2.12
CA ILE A 563 -3.67 41.10 -1.11
C ILE A 563 -5.00 40.67 -1.75
N ASN A 564 -5.30 39.38 -1.71
CA ASN A 564 -6.58 38.83 -2.09
C ASN A 564 -7.28 38.29 -0.85
N ILE A 565 -8.57 38.62 -0.65
CA ILE A 565 -9.35 38.19 0.51
C ILE A 565 -10.54 37.40 -0.02
N GLN A 566 -10.63 36.14 0.41
CA GLN A 566 -11.77 35.29 0.16
C GLN A 566 -12.56 35.09 1.46
N ARG A 567 -13.87 35.30 1.42
CA ARG A 567 -14.77 34.97 2.54
C ARG A 567 -15.40 33.62 2.28
N PHE A 568 -15.37 32.73 3.27
CA PHE A 568 -16.10 31.47 3.25
C PHE A 568 -17.48 31.68 3.87
N LYS A 569 -18.53 31.25 3.18
CA LYS A 569 -19.91 31.28 3.68
C LYS A 569 -20.26 29.98 4.41
N GLY A 570 -19.60 28.88 4.04
CA GLY A 570 -19.78 27.58 4.65
C GLY A 570 -18.64 26.61 4.30
N LEU A 571 -18.61 25.46 4.97
CA LEU A 571 -17.61 24.40 4.82
C LEU A 571 -17.60 23.80 3.41
N GLY A 572 -18.74 23.84 2.72
CA GLY A 572 -18.86 23.36 1.35
C GLY A 572 -18.10 24.20 0.30
N GLU A 573 -17.70 25.44 0.65
CA GLU A 573 -16.89 26.31 -0.19
C GLU A 573 -15.37 26.06 -0.01
N MET A 574 -14.99 25.30 1.02
CA MET A 574 -13.60 24.94 1.28
C MET A 574 -13.24 23.65 0.54
N ASN A 575 -12.12 23.67 -0.18
CA ASN A 575 -11.59 22.44 -0.74
C ASN A 575 -11.00 21.54 0.37
N PRO A 576 -10.80 20.23 0.12
CA PRO A 576 -10.31 19.30 1.14
C PRO A 576 -8.97 19.70 1.78
N SER A 577 -8.04 20.29 1.03
CA SER A 577 -6.75 20.76 1.58
C SER A 577 -6.94 21.91 2.55
N GLN A 578 -7.77 22.90 2.20
CA GLN A 578 -8.09 24.04 3.07
C GLN A 578 -8.79 23.57 4.35
N LEU A 579 -9.74 22.64 4.22
CA LEU A 579 -10.46 22.08 5.36
C LEU A 579 -9.50 21.28 6.27
N ARG A 580 -8.55 20.53 5.68
CA ARG A 580 -7.52 19.83 6.43
C ARG A 580 -6.67 20.82 7.23
N GLU A 581 -6.07 21.79 6.56
CA GLU A 581 -5.13 22.76 7.17
C GLU A 581 -5.76 23.62 8.27
N THR A 582 -7.06 23.88 8.22
CA THR A 582 -7.70 24.85 9.13
C THR A 582 -8.52 24.20 10.24
N VAL A 583 -9.08 23.00 10.01
CA VAL A 583 -10.09 22.41 10.90
C VAL A 583 -9.74 21.02 11.36
N MET A 584 -9.04 20.23 10.55
CA MET A 584 -8.86 18.80 10.84
C MET A 584 -7.45 18.44 11.32
N ASP A 585 -6.43 19.14 10.85
CA ASP A 585 -5.04 18.89 11.25
C ASP A 585 -4.83 19.27 12.72
N PRO A 586 -4.39 18.33 13.58
CA PRO A 586 -4.15 18.59 15.00
C PRO A 586 -3.23 19.77 15.31
N ASP A 587 -2.25 20.04 14.43
CA ASP A 587 -1.22 21.06 14.65
C ASP A 587 -1.70 22.48 14.32
N THR A 588 -2.72 22.63 13.46
CA THR A 588 -3.12 23.95 12.94
C THR A 588 -4.55 24.34 13.26
N ARG A 589 -5.40 23.38 13.59
CA ARG A 589 -6.82 23.59 13.90
C ARG A 589 -7.06 24.26 15.23
N GLN A 590 -8.23 24.90 15.37
CA GLN A 590 -8.70 25.43 16.64
C GLN A 590 -9.95 24.69 17.10
N LEU A 591 -9.87 24.07 18.29
CA LEU A 591 -10.98 23.39 18.95
C LEU A 591 -11.30 24.08 20.27
N VAL A 592 -12.59 24.40 20.47
CA VAL A 592 -13.11 24.92 21.74
C VAL A 592 -13.76 23.77 22.48
N ARG A 593 -13.29 23.48 23.69
CA ARG A 593 -13.82 22.42 24.54
C ARG A 593 -15.15 22.85 25.14
N LEU A 594 -16.19 22.03 25.02
CA LEU A 594 -17.44 22.22 25.73
C LEU A 594 -17.26 21.79 27.19
N SER A 595 -17.45 22.73 28.11
CA SER A 595 -17.34 22.51 29.55
C SER A 595 -18.50 23.18 30.30
N ILE A 596 -18.81 22.68 31.49
CA ILE A 596 -19.77 23.28 32.42
C ILE A 596 -18.99 23.65 33.68
N SER A 597 -19.03 24.91 34.08
CA SER A 597 -18.51 25.33 35.38
C SER A 597 -19.64 25.48 36.40
N ALA A 598 -19.33 25.33 37.68
CA ALA A 598 -20.32 25.46 38.77
C ALA A 598 -20.93 26.88 38.85
N THR A 599 -20.26 27.87 38.25
CA THR A 599 -20.68 29.28 38.22
C THR A 599 -21.40 29.66 36.94
N ASP A 600 -21.55 28.76 35.98
CA ASP A 600 -22.16 29.08 34.69
C ASP A 600 -23.68 29.04 34.74
N ASN A 601 -24.30 30.08 34.22
CA ASN A 601 -25.74 30.13 33.95
C ASN A 601 -26.12 29.34 32.67
N ALA A 602 -25.31 28.33 32.29
CA ALA A 602 -25.47 27.59 31.03
C ALA A 602 -26.86 26.95 30.90
N ASN A 603 -27.36 26.31 31.98
CA ASN A 603 -28.69 25.70 31.97
C ASN A 603 -29.78 26.75 31.79
N ALA A 604 -29.73 27.88 32.52
CA ALA A 604 -30.72 28.96 32.41
C ALA A 604 -30.69 29.61 31.02
N MET A 605 -29.51 29.73 30.41
CA MET A 605 -29.36 30.23 29.04
C MET A 605 -29.91 29.24 28.00
N MET A 606 -29.64 27.95 28.16
CA MET A 606 -30.20 26.92 27.30
C MET A 606 -31.72 26.78 27.45
N ASP A 607 -32.26 26.92 28.67
CA ASP A 607 -33.69 27.00 28.92
C ASP A 607 -34.32 28.19 28.17
N LEU A 608 -33.70 29.37 28.27
CA LEU A 608 -34.17 30.57 27.55
C LEU A 608 -34.17 30.36 26.04
N LEU A 609 -33.11 29.77 25.52
CA LEU A 609 -32.92 29.63 24.07
C LEU A 609 -33.74 28.49 23.46
N LEU A 610 -33.92 27.37 24.15
CA LEU A 610 -34.40 26.13 23.55
C LEU A 610 -35.72 25.60 24.13
N SER A 611 -36.09 25.96 25.40
CA SER A 611 -37.33 25.48 25.97
C SER A 611 -38.56 26.15 25.32
N LYS A 612 -39.55 25.32 24.98
CA LYS A 612 -40.82 25.80 24.41
C LYS A 612 -41.57 26.70 25.38
N LYS A 613 -41.48 26.41 26.67
CA LYS A 613 -42.17 27.17 27.74
C LYS A 613 -41.64 28.61 27.84
N ASN A 614 -40.39 28.84 27.49
CA ASN A 614 -39.71 30.14 27.59
C ASN A 614 -39.81 31.00 26.31
N ALA A 615 -40.69 30.68 25.37
CA ALA A 615 -40.86 31.45 24.14
C ALA A 615 -41.19 32.95 24.37
N PRO A 616 -42.07 33.33 25.35
CA PRO A 616 -42.32 34.73 25.66
C PRO A 616 -41.08 35.45 26.22
N ALA A 617 -40.35 34.82 27.14
CA ALA A 617 -39.13 35.38 27.75
C ALA A 617 -38.00 35.53 26.69
N ARG A 618 -37.89 34.60 25.75
CA ARG A 618 -36.95 34.68 24.62
C ARG A 618 -37.28 35.85 23.69
N LYS A 619 -38.56 36.09 23.41
CA LYS A 619 -39.00 37.23 22.61
C LYS A 619 -38.60 38.56 23.28
N GLU A 620 -38.88 38.71 24.57
CA GLU A 620 -38.51 39.90 25.35
C GLU A 620 -36.98 40.08 25.41
N TRP A 621 -36.22 38.98 25.56
CA TRP A 621 -34.77 39.01 25.53
C TRP A 621 -34.23 39.47 24.19
N LEU A 622 -34.81 39.00 23.07
CA LEU A 622 -34.44 39.42 21.70
C LEU A 622 -34.79 40.89 21.47
N GLU A 623 -35.94 41.36 21.92
CA GLU A 623 -36.33 42.78 21.80
C GLU A 623 -35.38 43.70 22.59
N LYS A 624 -34.93 43.28 23.79
CA LYS A 624 -34.00 44.05 24.60
C LYS A 624 -32.56 44.03 24.09
N LYS A 625 -32.11 42.93 23.50
CA LYS A 625 -30.70 42.71 23.14
C LYS A 625 -30.44 42.57 21.62
N GLY A 626 -31.48 42.49 20.79
CA GLY A 626 -31.34 42.32 19.36
C GLY A 626 -30.62 43.47 18.66
N SER A 627 -30.71 44.70 19.20
CA SER A 627 -29.99 45.87 18.74
C SER A 627 -28.46 45.84 18.99
N LEU A 628 -27.99 44.89 19.81
CA LEU A 628 -26.57 44.72 20.12
C LEU A 628 -25.84 43.81 19.11
N VAL A 629 -26.59 43.13 18.25
CA VAL A 629 -26.00 42.30 17.17
C VAL A 629 -25.50 43.25 16.10
N ARG A 630 -24.18 43.44 16.02
CA ARG A 630 -23.55 44.03 14.87
C ARG A 630 -23.52 42.98 13.75
N MET A 631 -24.31 43.19 12.70
CA MET A 631 -24.22 42.41 11.44
C MET A 631 -22.86 42.59 10.75
#